data_18339aa626a07b6e0ef59c33d11fa1b8
#
_entry.id   18339aa626a07b6e0ef59c33d11fa1b8
#
_cell.length_a   1.000
_cell.length_b   1.000
_cell.length_c   1.000
_cell.angle_alpha   90.00
_cell.angle_beta   90.00
_cell.angle_gamma   90.00
#
_symmetry.space_group_name_H-M   'P 1'
#
loop_
_entity.id
_entity.type
_entity.pdbx_description
1 polymer ?
#
loop_
_entity_poly.entity_id
_entity_poly.type
_entity_poly.pdbx_seq_one_letter_code
_entity_poly.pdbx_strand_id
1 'polypeptide(L)'
;TNKPRAFEGGNRNSFPMIAADILYEGAAAGLVDASGHIRPLTSVDRFAGFAEEKADNSAGAAAAIRGRLIESGKIELAITGLLITDVGLPVYATDDDTFSLSPVGGVFIGFVHRYVSAGVGVVDFDAPRFQDPYGGFVHELKSANFNVDAEDSGKWIWIDTDAVVITLPAVEGIRGLRIGNIAAFGVSGVAVSPNASDMIEAADITAADNKDIINTKATSRRGDFIELEQSDANGWVVTRKRGTWAREA
;
A
#
# COMPACT_ATOMS: atom_id res chain seq x y z
N THR A 1 -30.17 -26.57 5.53
CA THR A 1 -30.80 -25.54 6.37
C THR A 1 -30.58 -24.17 5.76
N ASN A 2 -31.69 -23.41 5.59
CA ASN A 2 -31.62 -22.02 5.12
C ASN A 2 -30.76 -21.19 6.06
N LYS A 3 -29.87 -20.36 5.50
CA LYS A 3 -29.06 -19.38 6.25
C LYS A 3 -29.51 -17.98 5.78
N PRO A 4 -30.46 -17.34 6.48
CA PRO A 4 -30.84 -15.98 6.13
C PRO A 4 -29.62 -15.07 6.27
N ARG A 5 -29.44 -14.16 5.29
CA ARG A 5 -28.35 -13.19 5.24
C ARG A 5 -28.92 -11.80 5.10
N ALA A 6 -28.35 -10.84 5.81
CA ALA A 6 -28.63 -9.44 5.56
C ALA A 6 -27.91 -8.99 4.28
N PHE A 7 -28.62 -8.23 3.46
CA PHE A 7 -28.07 -7.60 2.26
C PHE A 7 -28.15 -6.08 2.44
N GLU A 8 -27.07 -5.42 2.11
CA GLU A 8 -27.01 -3.96 2.01
C GLU A 8 -26.85 -3.58 0.54
N GLY A 9 -27.59 -2.56 0.11
CA GLY A 9 -27.54 -2.05 -1.25
C GLY A 9 -27.18 -0.57 -1.25
N GLY A 10 -26.48 -0.12 -2.31
CA GLY A 10 -26.15 1.28 -2.48
C GLY A 10 -24.64 1.55 -2.41
N ASN A 11 -24.30 2.85 -2.35
CA ASN A 11 -22.94 3.36 -2.36
C ASN A 11 -22.53 3.98 -1.01
N ARG A 12 -23.27 3.66 0.06
CA ARG A 12 -23.00 4.16 1.42
C ARG A 12 -22.63 3.03 2.33
N ASN A 13 -21.67 3.30 3.19
CA ASN A 13 -21.23 2.37 4.22
C ASN A 13 -20.91 3.12 5.54
N SER A 14 -20.74 2.37 6.61
CA SER A 14 -20.47 2.92 7.92
C SER A 14 -19.36 2.14 8.59
N PHE A 15 -18.27 2.81 8.93
CA PHE A 15 -17.08 2.22 9.51
C PHE A 15 -16.82 2.74 10.92
N PRO A 16 -16.24 1.92 11.83
CA PRO A 16 -15.79 2.40 13.12
C PRO A 16 -14.67 3.43 12.97
N MET A 17 -14.72 4.52 13.72
CA MET A 17 -13.68 5.54 13.69
C MET A 17 -12.52 5.21 14.65
N ILE A 18 -11.32 5.68 14.31
CA ILE A 18 -10.17 5.70 15.23
C ILE A 18 -10.45 6.59 16.43
N ALA A 19 -9.70 6.40 17.54
CA ALA A 19 -9.79 7.25 18.71
C ALA A 19 -9.26 8.67 18.46
N ALA A 20 -9.80 9.64 19.15
CA ALA A 20 -9.29 11.01 19.24
C ALA A 20 -9.15 11.76 17.89
N ASP A 21 -10.05 11.50 16.94
CA ASP A 21 -10.01 12.11 15.60
C ASP A 21 -11.36 12.65 15.13
N ILE A 22 -11.34 13.52 14.13
CA ILE A 22 -12.55 14.13 13.54
C ILE A 22 -12.48 13.97 12.02
N LEU A 23 -13.48 13.33 11.46
CA LEU A 23 -13.69 13.26 10.01
C LEU A 23 -14.73 14.30 9.60
N TYR A 24 -14.34 15.29 8.80
CA TYR A 24 -15.25 16.34 8.33
C TYR A 24 -16.06 15.88 7.12
N GLU A 25 -17.26 16.44 6.94
CA GLU A 25 -18.08 16.23 5.75
C GLU A 25 -17.29 16.58 4.49
N GLY A 26 -17.35 15.70 3.48
CA GLY A 26 -16.62 15.84 2.22
C GLY A 26 -15.15 15.47 2.24
N ALA A 27 -14.55 15.24 3.40
CA ALA A 27 -13.16 14.79 3.52
C ALA A 27 -12.97 13.38 2.97
N ALA A 28 -11.83 13.10 2.35
CA ALA A 28 -11.46 11.74 1.98
C ALA A 28 -11.14 10.95 3.25
N ALA A 29 -11.69 9.75 3.35
CA ALA A 29 -11.48 8.86 4.49
C ALA A 29 -10.50 7.75 4.12
N GLY A 30 -9.56 7.49 5.03
CA GLY A 30 -8.62 6.40 4.97
C GLY A 30 -9.02 5.24 5.87
N LEU A 31 -8.85 4.01 5.39
CA LEU A 31 -8.98 2.80 6.18
C LEU A 31 -7.60 2.41 6.71
N VAL A 32 -7.46 2.37 8.03
CA VAL A 32 -6.22 1.95 8.69
C VAL A 32 -6.12 0.44 8.66
N ASP A 33 -5.18 -0.11 7.90
CA ASP A 33 -5.06 -1.55 7.67
C ASP A 33 -4.90 -2.37 8.96
N ALA A 34 -4.06 -1.90 9.88
CA ALA A 34 -3.80 -2.60 11.14
C ALA A 34 -5.01 -2.71 12.08
N SER A 35 -6.06 -1.90 11.90
CA SER A 35 -7.19 -1.82 12.85
C SER A 35 -8.57 -1.90 12.21
N GLY A 36 -8.69 -1.69 10.90
CA GLY A 36 -9.97 -1.59 10.19
C GLY A 36 -10.82 -0.38 10.58
N HIS A 37 -10.23 0.62 11.23
CA HIS A 37 -10.90 1.88 11.58
C HIS A 37 -10.68 2.92 10.50
N ILE A 38 -11.63 3.84 10.34
CA ILE A 38 -11.45 5.00 9.46
C ILE A 38 -10.94 6.21 10.22
N ARG A 39 -10.25 7.08 9.48
CA ARG A 39 -9.78 8.40 9.87
C ARG A 39 -9.75 9.34 8.66
N PRO A 40 -9.47 10.66 8.82
CA PRO A 40 -9.06 11.49 7.72
C PRO A 40 -7.90 10.81 6.96
N LEU A 41 -7.98 10.76 5.63
CA LEU A 41 -7.01 10.04 4.80
C LEU A 41 -5.59 10.52 5.06
N THR A 42 -4.67 9.58 5.13
CA THR A 42 -3.22 9.83 5.09
C THR A 42 -2.57 9.02 3.98
N SER A 43 -1.35 9.36 3.60
CA SER A 43 -0.61 8.69 2.51
C SER A 43 -0.29 7.20 2.72
N VAL A 44 -0.58 6.66 3.91
CA VAL A 44 -0.35 5.24 4.26
C VAL A 44 -1.64 4.44 4.42
N ASP A 45 -2.79 5.08 4.23
CA ASP A 45 -4.09 4.41 4.35
C ASP A 45 -4.60 3.94 2.99
N ARG A 46 -5.57 3.04 3.00
CA ARG A 46 -6.38 2.76 1.83
C ARG A 46 -7.55 3.74 1.75
N PHE A 47 -7.83 4.27 0.57
CA PHE A 47 -9.00 5.11 0.36
C PHE A 47 -10.29 4.30 0.60
N ALA A 48 -11.15 4.80 1.48
CA ALA A 48 -12.40 4.15 1.87
C ALA A 48 -13.66 4.85 1.33
N GLY A 49 -13.53 6.07 0.80
CA GLY A 49 -14.62 6.89 0.33
C GLY A 49 -14.57 8.30 0.88
N PHE A 50 -15.61 9.09 0.61
CA PHE A 50 -15.76 10.45 1.12
C PHE A 50 -16.78 10.48 2.25
N ALA A 51 -16.52 11.28 3.29
CA ALA A 51 -17.42 11.44 4.41
C ALA A 51 -18.75 12.08 3.99
N GLU A 52 -19.86 11.41 4.28
CA GLU A 52 -21.21 11.92 4.00
C GLU A 52 -21.64 13.02 5.00
N GLU A 53 -21.11 12.94 6.20
CA GLU A 53 -21.40 13.86 7.30
C GLU A 53 -20.19 13.94 8.24
N LYS A 54 -20.12 15.00 9.06
CA LYS A 54 -19.09 15.11 10.10
C LYS A 54 -19.25 14.00 11.14
N ALA A 55 -18.16 13.29 11.42
CA ALA A 55 -18.08 12.34 12.51
C ALA A 55 -16.99 12.78 13.49
N ASP A 56 -17.36 13.09 14.74
CA ASP A 56 -16.48 13.67 15.75
C ASP A 56 -16.23 12.66 16.88
N ASN A 57 -15.07 12.01 16.82
CA ASN A 57 -14.59 11.07 17.84
C ASN A 57 -13.44 11.66 18.65
N SER A 58 -13.28 12.98 18.69
CA SER A 58 -12.13 13.66 19.32
C SER A 58 -11.96 13.35 20.80
N ALA A 59 -13.04 13.03 21.48
CA ALA A 59 -13.03 12.64 22.91
C ALA A 59 -13.32 11.14 23.14
N GLY A 60 -13.52 10.37 22.06
CA GLY A 60 -13.94 8.96 22.13
C GLY A 60 -12.78 7.96 21.99
N ALA A 61 -13.00 6.77 22.51
CA ALA A 61 -12.14 5.62 22.24
C ALA A 61 -12.32 5.12 20.78
N ALA A 62 -11.42 4.27 20.32
CA ALA A 62 -11.58 3.60 19.03
C ALA A 62 -12.92 2.85 18.97
N ALA A 63 -13.62 2.96 17.84
CA ALA A 63 -14.95 2.39 17.60
C ALA A 63 -16.09 2.95 18.49
N ALA A 64 -15.86 4.02 19.27
CA ALA A 64 -16.93 4.64 20.08
C ALA A 64 -18.05 5.22 19.18
N ILE A 65 -17.72 5.70 18.01
CA ILE A 65 -18.68 6.12 16.98
C ILE A 65 -18.34 5.50 15.62
N ARG A 66 -19.25 5.66 14.68
CA ARG A 66 -19.06 5.26 13.29
C ARG A 66 -19.16 6.48 12.38
N GLY A 67 -18.27 6.56 11.39
CA GLY A 67 -18.37 7.52 10.30
C GLY A 67 -19.12 6.93 9.11
N ARG A 68 -19.98 7.72 8.46
CA ARG A 68 -20.70 7.33 7.25
C ARG A 68 -19.95 7.83 6.04
N LEU A 69 -19.70 6.92 5.09
CA LEU A 69 -18.98 7.21 3.85
C LEU A 69 -19.87 6.96 2.65
N ILE A 70 -19.62 7.77 1.61
CA ILE A 70 -20.01 7.47 0.23
C ILE A 70 -18.80 6.77 -0.39
N GLU A 71 -18.98 5.51 -0.79
CA GLU A 71 -17.89 4.66 -1.31
C GLU A 71 -17.72 4.77 -2.83
N SER A 72 -18.74 5.21 -3.55
CA SER A 72 -18.68 5.37 -5.01
C SER A 72 -19.58 6.48 -5.50
N GLY A 73 -19.18 7.15 -6.57
CA GLY A 73 -19.92 8.24 -7.18
C GLY A 73 -19.04 9.25 -7.90
N LYS A 74 -19.53 10.47 -8.02
CA LYS A 74 -18.84 11.58 -8.65
C LYS A 74 -18.82 12.76 -7.70
N ILE A 75 -17.64 13.32 -7.49
CA ILE A 75 -17.41 14.43 -6.57
C ILE A 75 -16.59 15.52 -7.26
N GLU A 76 -16.91 16.77 -7.02
CA GLU A 76 -16.12 17.91 -7.47
C GLU A 76 -14.99 18.16 -6.46
N LEU A 77 -13.75 18.19 -6.94
CA LEU A 77 -12.54 18.36 -6.12
C LEU A 77 -11.65 19.46 -6.69
N ALA A 78 -10.97 20.16 -5.79
CA ALA A 78 -9.82 21.00 -6.14
C ALA A 78 -8.61 20.07 -6.37
N ILE A 79 -8.05 20.06 -7.60
CA ILE A 79 -6.97 19.18 -7.99
C ILE A 79 -5.80 20.02 -8.46
N THR A 80 -4.68 19.94 -7.77
CA THR A 80 -3.48 20.73 -8.07
C THR A 80 -3.00 20.49 -9.51
N GLY A 81 -2.93 21.57 -10.29
CA GLY A 81 -2.40 21.55 -11.65
C GLY A 81 -3.32 20.97 -12.72
N LEU A 82 -4.60 20.68 -12.42
CA LEU A 82 -5.54 20.12 -13.38
C LEU A 82 -5.78 21.03 -14.58
N LEU A 83 -5.66 20.46 -15.77
CA LEU A 83 -5.95 21.07 -17.06
C LEU A 83 -7.08 20.30 -17.77
N ILE A 84 -7.66 20.93 -18.80
CA ILE A 84 -8.73 20.29 -19.60
C ILE A 84 -8.26 19.02 -20.33
N THR A 85 -6.96 18.92 -20.60
CA THR A 85 -6.34 17.75 -21.24
C THR A 85 -6.21 16.54 -20.33
N ASP A 86 -6.45 16.69 -19.03
CA ASP A 86 -6.21 15.65 -18.03
C ASP A 86 -7.45 14.80 -17.73
N VAL A 87 -8.54 14.99 -18.50
CA VAL A 87 -9.73 14.14 -18.38
C VAL A 87 -9.35 12.67 -18.65
N GLY A 88 -9.75 11.80 -17.74
CA GLY A 88 -9.42 10.38 -17.77
C GLY A 88 -8.13 10.01 -17.01
N LEU A 89 -7.34 10.98 -16.54
CA LEU A 89 -6.15 10.70 -15.73
C LEU A 89 -6.53 10.31 -14.30
N PRO A 90 -5.70 9.49 -13.62
CA PRO A 90 -5.88 9.14 -12.22
C PRO A 90 -5.63 10.31 -11.30
N VAL A 91 -6.38 10.36 -10.21
CA VAL A 91 -6.29 11.36 -9.14
C VAL A 91 -5.81 10.69 -7.86
N TYR A 92 -4.91 11.35 -7.17
CA TYR A 92 -4.31 10.91 -5.91
C TYR A 92 -4.50 11.95 -4.82
N ALA A 93 -4.56 11.51 -3.57
CA ALA A 93 -4.63 12.35 -2.39
C ALA A 93 -3.43 12.09 -1.47
N THR A 94 -2.81 13.13 -0.95
CA THR A 94 -1.75 13.03 0.06
C THR A 94 -2.29 13.11 1.49
N ASP A 95 -3.47 13.68 1.62
CA ASP A 95 -4.26 13.76 2.86
C ASP A 95 -5.76 13.82 2.51
N ASP A 96 -6.60 14.14 3.47
CA ASP A 96 -8.06 14.12 3.35
C ASP A 96 -8.67 15.22 2.48
N ASP A 97 -7.89 16.23 2.07
CA ASP A 97 -8.36 17.38 1.26
C ASP A 97 -7.35 17.86 0.19
N THR A 98 -6.19 17.24 0.07
CA THR A 98 -5.15 17.61 -0.90
C THR A 98 -5.07 16.62 -2.04
N PHE A 99 -5.52 17.04 -3.24
CA PHE A 99 -5.62 16.18 -4.43
C PHE A 99 -4.69 16.65 -5.55
N SER A 100 -4.10 15.70 -6.28
CA SER A 100 -3.21 15.95 -7.41
C SER A 100 -3.28 14.81 -8.44
N LEU A 101 -2.57 14.99 -9.57
CA LEU A 101 -2.38 13.93 -10.58
C LEU A 101 -1.10 13.11 -10.35
N SER A 102 -0.34 13.42 -9.30
CA SER A 102 0.92 12.74 -8.99
C SER A 102 0.69 11.51 -8.11
N PRO A 103 1.16 10.31 -8.50
CA PRO A 103 1.11 9.12 -7.66
C PRO A 103 2.14 9.16 -6.52
N VAL A 104 3.10 10.09 -6.53
CA VAL A 104 4.20 10.13 -5.56
C VAL A 104 3.69 10.57 -4.20
N GLY A 105 3.73 9.65 -3.23
CA GLY A 105 3.26 9.88 -1.87
C GLY A 105 1.75 10.04 -1.75
N GLY A 106 0.99 9.71 -2.81
CA GLY A 106 -0.45 9.83 -2.84
C GLY A 106 -1.17 8.48 -2.84
N VAL A 107 -2.38 8.49 -2.30
CA VAL A 107 -3.33 7.37 -2.34
C VAL A 107 -4.25 7.57 -3.53
N PHE A 108 -4.44 6.54 -4.34
CA PHE A 108 -5.34 6.60 -5.49
C PHE A 108 -6.80 6.77 -5.05
N ILE A 109 -7.48 7.76 -5.66
CA ILE A 109 -8.87 8.11 -5.36
C ILE A 109 -9.82 7.69 -6.47
N GLY A 110 -9.47 7.95 -7.73
CA GLY A 110 -10.33 7.73 -8.88
C GLY A 110 -9.79 8.39 -10.14
N PHE A 111 -10.68 8.72 -11.07
CA PHE A 111 -10.30 9.29 -12.36
C PHE A 111 -10.99 10.63 -12.62
N VAL A 112 -10.30 11.56 -13.25
CA VAL A 112 -10.92 12.81 -13.71
C VAL A 112 -12.03 12.49 -14.71
N HIS A 113 -13.26 12.64 -14.29
CA HIS A 113 -14.43 12.41 -15.13
C HIS A 113 -14.72 13.61 -16.03
N ARG A 114 -14.59 14.82 -15.51
CA ARG A 114 -14.90 16.05 -16.22
C ARG A 114 -14.09 17.23 -15.66
N TYR A 115 -13.55 18.02 -16.57
CA TYR A 115 -12.96 19.32 -16.22
C TYR A 115 -14.05 20.36 -15.96
N VAL A 116 -13.90 21.16 -14.91
CA VAL A 116 -14.81 22.26 -14.55
C VAL A 116 -14.13 23.60 -14.84
N SER A 117 -12.94 23.83 -14.25
CA SER A 117 -12.11 25.00 -14.44
C SER A 117 -10.65 24.64 -14.11
N ALA A 118 -9.72 25.56 -14.32
CA ALA A 118 -8.31 25.35 -13.94
C ALA A 118 -8.22 24.96 -12.44
N GLY A 119 -7.64 23.80 -12.17
CA GLY A 119 -7.51 23.27 -10.81
C GLY A 119 -8.79 22.69 -10.22
N VAL A 120 -9.91 22.58 -10.95
CA VAL A 120 -11.16 22.01 -10.44
C VAL A 120 -11.73 21.00 -11.42
N GLY A 121 -12.06 19.82 -10.93
CA GLY A 121 -12.63 18.74 -11.75
C GLY A 121 -13.61 17.87 -10.99
N VAL A 122 -14.46 17.18 -11.74
CA VAL A 122 -15.30 16.12 -11.20
C VAL A 122 -14.55 14.81 -11.31
N VAL A 123 -14.38 14.12 -10.20
CA VAL A 123 -13.72 12.81 -10.09
C VAL A 123 -14.77 11.72 -9.97
N ASP A 124 -14.63 10.69 -10.79
CA ASP A 124 -15.38 9.43 -10.67
C ASP A 124 -14.58 8.49 -9.77
N PHE A 125 -15.20 8.00 -8.69
CA PHE A 125 -14.53 7.18 -7.69
C PHE A 125 -15.38 5.95 -7.32
N ASP A 126 -14.70 4.86 -7.02
CA ASP A 126 -15.28 3.63 -6.49
C ASP A 126 -14.24 2.97 -5.58
N ALA A 127 -14.25 3.34 -4.30
CA ALA A 127 -13.24 2.93 -3.32
C ALA A 127 -13.06 1.39 -3.22
N PRO A 128 -14.14 0.57 -3.23
CA PRO A 128 -14.00 -0.87 -3.17
C PRO A 128 -13.59 -1.54 -4.49
N ARG A 129 -13.67 -0.86 -5.64
CA ARG A 129 -13.53 -1.50 -6.96
C ARG A 129 -12.43 -0.93 -7.82
N PHE A 130 -12.20 0.38 -7.75
CA PHE A 130 -11.15 0.99 -8.56
C PHE A 130 -9.78 0.63 -8.01
N GLN A 131 -8.91 0.19 -8.91
CA GLN A 131 -7.52 -0.08 -8.61
C GLN A 131 -6.66 1.01 -9.22
N ASP A 132 -5.60 1.37 -8.50
CA ASP A 132 -4.58 2.29 -9.00
C ASP A 132 -4.00 1.74 -10.31
N PRO A 133 -4.13 2.45 -11.44
CA PRO A 133 -3.57 2.02 -12.72
C PRO A 133 -2.04 1.91 -12.68
N TYR A 134 -1.39 2.59 -11.74
CA TYR A 134 0.05 2.51 -11.48
C TYR A 134 0.40 1.61 -10.30
N GLY A 135 -0.58 0.93 -9.68
CA GLY A 135 -0.42 0.10 -8.48
C GLY A 135 0.55 -1.07 -8.60
N GLY A 136 0.85 -1.53 -9.83
CA GLY A 136 1.93 -2.48 -10.07
C GLY A 136 3.34 -1.91 -9.86
N PHE A 137 3.44 -0.62 -9.53
CA PHE A 137 4.69 0.12 -9.30
C PHE A 137 4.70 0.84 -7.95
N VAL A 138 3.90 0.40 -6.98
CA VAL A 138 3.94 0.99 -5.64
C VAL A 138 5.32 0.73 -5.04
N HIS A 139 6.03 1.82 -4.80
CA HIS A 139 7.34 1.82 -4.18
C HIS A 139 7.20 2.23 -2.73
N GLU A 140 7.63 1.38 -1.85
CA GLU A 140 7.64 1.64 -0.41
C GLU A 140 9.06 1.70 0.12
N LEU A 141 9.39 2.73 0.90
CA LEU A 141 10.68 2.87 1.55
C LEU A 141 10.59 2.34 2.98
N LYS A 142 11.48 1.43 3.33
CA LYS A 142 11.61 0.91 4.70
C LYS A 142 13.00 1.24 5.24
N SER A 143 13.03 1.84 6.43
CA SER A 143 14.25 2.22 7.15
C SER A 143 14.43 1.43 8.45
N ALA A 144 13.59 0.42 8.69
CA ALA A 144 13.62 -0.48 9.85
C ALA A 144 13.19 -1.89 9.43
N ASN A 145 13.40 -2.86 10.30
CA ASN A 145 12.91 -4.22 10.12
C ASN A 145 11.41 -4.22 9.83
N PHE A 146 11.00 -5.04 8.88
CA PHE A 146 9.65 -5.05 8.36
C PHE A 146 9.17 -6.47 8.11
N ASN A 147 7.96 -6.77 8.57
CA ASN A 147 7.28 -8.03 8.25
C ASN A 147 6.35 -7.77 7.07
N VAL A 148 6.56 -8.52 6.01
CA VAL A 148 5.72 -8.49 4.81
C VAL A 148 4.40 -9.19 5.09
N ASP A 149 3.29 -8.63 4.63
CA ASP A 149 1.96 -9.22 4.72
C ASP A 149 1.25 -9.29 3.36
N ALA A 150 0.01 -9.76 3.36
CA ALA A 150 -0.76 -9.95 2.12
C ALA A 150 -0.96 -8.66 1.30
N GLU A 151 -0.94 -7.49 1.97
CA GLU A 151 -1.14 -6.18 1.35
C GLU A 151 0.09 -5.66 0.63
N ASP A 152 1.25 -6.28 0.87
CA ASP A 152 2.51 -5.96 0.19
C ASP A 152 2.67 -6.70 -1.15
N SER A 153 1.70 -7.54 -1.49
CA SER A 153 1.73 -8.32 -2.75
C SER A 153 1.91 -7.42 -3.97
N GLY A 154 2.96 -7.67 -4.75
CA GLY A 154 3.30 -6.90 -5.94
C GLY A 154 4.06 -5.59 -5.70
N LYS A 155 4.29 -5.20 -4.46
CA LYS A 155 5.04 -3.96 -4.15
C LYS A 155 6.54 -4.08 -4.45
N TRP A 156 7.17 -2.91 -4.64
CA TRP A 156 8.60 -2.70 -4.56
C TRP A 156 8.95 -2.14 -3.18
N ILE A 157 9.65 -2.91 -2.38
CA ILE A 157 10.14 -2.50 -1.07
C ILE A 157 11.60 -2.09 -1.23
N TRP A 158 11.86 -0.81 -0.99
CA TRP A 158 13.19 -0.24 -1.04
C TRP A 158 13.77 -0.01 0.35
N ILE A 159 15.03 -0.35 0.54
CA ILE A 159 15.75 -0.20 1.80
C ILE A 159 16.89 0.80 1.62
N ASP A 160 16.99 1.78 2.50
CA ASP A 160 18.05 2.81 2.52
C ASP A 160 18.95 2.71 3.75
N THR A 161 18.56 1.90 4.73
CA THR A 161 19.20 1.78 6.05
C THR A 161 19.93 0.44 6.17
N ASP A 162 21.06 0.46 6.89
CA ASP A 162 21.90 -0.72 7.12
C ASP A 162 21.24 -1.73 8.08
N ALA A 163 21.54 -3.01 7.87
CA ALA A 163 21.12 -4.13 8.70
C ALA A 163 19.60 -4.30 8.86
N VAL A 164 18.82 -3.80 7.89
CA VAL A 164 17.38 -4.04 7.85
C VAL A 164 17.10 -5.48 7.42
N VAL A 165 16.21 -6.14 8.15
CA VAL A 165 15.69 -7.47 7.86
C VAL A 165 14.24 -7.34 7.39
N ILE A 166 13.96 -7.88 6.21
CA ILE A 166 12.62 -8.02 5.67
C ILE A 166 12.19 -9.47 5.87
N THR A 167 11.21 -9.70 6.73
CA THR A 167 10.69 -11.05 7.02
C THR A 167 9.50 -11.35 6.12
N LEU A 168 9.61 -12.42 5.35
CA LEU A 168 8.54 -12.90 4.49
C LEU A 168 7.48 -13.66 5.33
N PRO A 169 6.20 -13.59 4.96
CA PRO A 169 5.17 -14.42 5.57
C PRO A 169 5.36 -15.90 5.17
N ALA A 170 4.63 -16.80 5.83
CA ALA A 170 4.46 -18.15 5.32
C ALA A 170 3.88 -18.12 3.90
N VAL A 171 4.26 -19.10 3.09
CA VAL A 171 4.07 -19.13 1.63
C VAL A 171 2.63 -18.95 1.13
N GLU A 172 1.64 -19.00 1.98
CA GLU A 172 0.24 -18.84 1.58
C GLU A 172 -0.23 -17.38 1.76
N GLY A 173 -0.38 -16.63 0.67
CA GLY A 173 -1.07 -15.34 0.74
C GLY A 173 -0.46 -14.17 -0.02
N ILE A 174 0.75 -14.27 -0.54
CA ILE A 174 1.41 -13.22 -1.34
C ILE A 174 1.78 -13.75 -2.71
N ARG A 175 1.48 -12.97 -3.76
CA ARG A 175 1.76 -13.37 -5.15
C ARG A 175 3.16 -13.06 -5.63
N GLY A 176 3.92 -12.30 -4.90
CA GLY A 176 5.25 -11.88 -5.28
C GLY A 176 5.55 -10.47 -4.82
N LEU A 177 6.80 -10.16 -4.64
CA LEU A 177 7.26 -8.83 -4.28
C LEU A 177 8.68 -8.60 -4.76
N ARG A 178 9.11 -7.35 -4.71
CA ARG A 178 10.48 -6.95 -5.05
C ARG A 178 11.10 -6.25 -3.88
N ILE A 179 12.31 -6.67 -3.51
CA ILE A 179 13.07 -6.06 -2.42
C ILE A 179 14.37 -5.55 -2.98
N GLY A 180 14.68 -4.29 -2.74
CA GLY A 180 15.84 -3.65 -3.29
C GLY A 180 16.53 -2.67 -2.35
N ASN A 181 17.80 -2.40 -2.64
CA ASN A 181 18.65 -1.47 -1.93
C ASN A 181 18.77 -0.16 -2.71
N ILE A 182 18.44 0.98 -2.10
CA ILE A 182 18.62 2.31 -2.70
C ILE A 182 19.72 3.14 -2.05
N ALA A 183 20.41 2.60 -1.05
CA ALA A 183 21.54 3.27 -0.44
C ALA A 183 22.74 3.34 -1.40
N ALA A 184 23.68 4.23 -1.11
CA ALA A 184 24.91 4.33 -1.85
C ALA A 184 25.78 3.05 -1.67
N PHE A 185 26.78 2.88 -2.56
CA PHE A 185 27.70 1.74 -2.51
C PHE A 185 28.31 1.56 -1.12
N GLY A 186 28.23 0.35 -0.59
CA GLY A 186 28.83 -0.03 0.67
C GLY A 186 28.21 0.58 1.94
N VAL A 187 27.03 1.22 1.82
CA VAL A 187 26.38 1.90 2.95
C VAL A 187 25.39 0.99 3.68
N SER A 188 24.61 0.21 2.96
CA SER A 188 23.52 -0.59 3.53
C SER A 188 23.61 -2.04 3.08
N GLY A 189 23.45 -2.97 4.02
CA GLY A 189 23.17 -4.38 3.77
C GLY A 189 21.69 -4.66 4.03
N VAL A 190 21.11 -5.57 3.26
CA VAL A 190 19.70 -5.96 3.37
C VAL A 190 19.62 -7.47 3.51
N ALA A 191 18.90 -7.96 4.51
CA ALA A 191 18.59 -9.37 4.66
C ALA A 191 17.10 -9.61 4.33
N VAL A 192 16.83 -10.68 3.62
CA VAL A 192 15.47 -11.17 3.37
C VAL A 192 15.36 -12.53 4.03
N SER A 193 14.55 -12.58 5.07
CA SER A 193 14.36 -13.75 5.93
C SER A 193 13.08 -14.48 5.54
N PRO A 194 13.14 -15.76 5.21
CA PRO A 194 11.93 -16.56 5.01
C PRO A 194 11.22 -16.81 6.34
N ASN A 195 9.97 -17.27 6.28
CA ASN A 195 9.33 -17.85 7.46
C ASN A 195 10.10 -19.09 7.92
N ALA A 196 10.06 -19.40 9.22
CA ALA A 196 10.86 -20.45 9.86
C ALA A 196 10.75 -21.87 9.26
N SER A 197 9.72 -22.13 8.45
CA SER A 197 9.52 -23.42 7.76
C SER A 197 9.74 -23.33 6.25
N ASP A 198 10.13 -22.17 5.76
CA ASP A 198 10.26 -21.89 4.35
C ASP A 198 11.73 -21.69 3.96
N MET A 199 11.99 -21.75 2.66
CA MET A 199 13.28 -21.48 2.07
C MET A 199 13.18 -20.42 0.96
N ILE A 200 14.32 -19.85 0.60
CA ILE A 200 14.44 -18.99 -0.58
C ILE A 200 15.47 -19.59 -1.52
N GLU A 201 15.09 -19.84 -2.76
CA GLU A 201 15.94 -20.41 -3.80
C GLU A 201 16.20 -19.43 -4.94
N ALA A 202 17.39 -19.44 -5.48
CA ALA A 202 17.77 -18.77 -6.72
C ALA A 202 18.66 -19.67 -7.57
N ALA A 203 18.82 -19.35 -8.86
CA ALA A 203 19.60 -20.15 -9.79
C ALA A 203 21.05 -20.45 -9.34
N ASP A 204 21.61 -19.58 -8.52
CA ASP A 204 23.00 -19.67 -8.00
C ASP A 204 23.05 -19.68 -6.46
N ILE A 205 21.91 -19.84 -5.79
CA ILE A 205 21.79 -19.92 -4.34
C ILE A 205 20.97 -21.15 -3.99
N THR A 206 21.63 -22.15 -3.41
CA THR A 206 20.94 -23.37 -2.96
C THR A 206 20.00 -23.03 -1.79
N ALA A 207 18.77 -23.46 -1.89
CA ALA A 207 17.79 -23.30 -0.82
C ALA A 207 18.22 -24.00 0.48
N ALA A 208 17.84 -23.42 1.60
CA ALA A 208 17.92 -24.04 2.92
C ALA A 208 16.86 -23.42 3.83
N ASP A 209 16.25 -24.26 4.69
CA ASP A 209 15.23 -23.85 5.62
C ASP A 209 15.71 -22.74 6.54
N ASN A 210 14.89 -21.72 6.71
CA ASN A 210 15.11 -20.62 7.61
C ASN A 210 16.47 -19.91 7.41
N LYS A 211 16.92 -19.79 6.16
CA LYS A 211 18.16 -19.13 5.80
C LYS A 211 17.89 -17.87 4.98
N ASP A 212 18.43 -16.75 5.48
CA ASP A 212 18.31 -15.45 4.83
C ASP A 212 19.04 -15.39 3.50
N ILE A 213 18.51 -14.61 2.58
CA ILE A 213 19.27 -14.10 1.43
C ILE A 213 19.71 -12.67 1.71
N ILE A 214 21.02 -12.41 1.58
CA ILE A 214 21.65 -11.18 2.01
C ILE A 214 22.27 -10.44 0.82
N ASN A 215 21.91 -9.17 0.63
CA ASN A 215 22.67 -8.20 -0.14
C ASN A 215 23.76 -7.63 0.77
N THR A 216 24.96 -8.17 0.68
CA THR A 216 26.05 -7.88 1.62
C THR A 216 26.51 -6.42 1.48
N LYS A 217 26.55 -5.69 2.59
CA LYS A 217 26.92 -4.28 2.67
C LYS A 217 28.17 -3.92 1.87
N ALA A 218 29.24 -4.71 1.99
CA ALA A 218 30.52 -4.43 1.32
C ALA A 218 30.43 -4.40 -0.20
N THR A 219 29.46 -5.07 -0.80
CA THR A 219 29.27 -5.19 -2.25
C THR A 219 27.96 -4.56 -2.74
N SER A 220 27.09 -4.14 -1.83
CA SER A 220 25.77 -3.59 -2.14
C SER A 220 25.87 -2.30 -2.93
N ARG A 221 24.94 -2.13 -3.87
CA ARG A 221 24.86 -0.95 -4.73
C ARG A 221 23.43 -0.45 -4.81
N ARG A 222 23.28 0.82 -5.04
CA ARG A 222 21.98 1.41 -5.36
C ARG A 222 21.37 0.71 -6.58
N GLY A 223 20.15 0.23 -6.40
CA GLY A 223 19.40 -0.50 -7.42
C GLY A 223 19.70 -2.01 -7.46
N ASP A 224 20.42 -2.56 -6.49
CA ASP A 224 20.44 -4.00 -6.26
C ASP A 224 19.05 -4.45 -5.80
N PHE A 225 18.54 -5.55 -6.34
CA PHE A 225 17.22 -6.07 -5.97
C PHE A 225 17.11 -7.57 -6.20
N ILE A 226 16.14 -8.18 -5.54
CA ILE A 226 15.57 -9.49 -5.86
C ILE A 226 14.07 -9.36 -6.13
N GLU A 227 13.57 -10.15 -7.06
CA GLU A 227 12.16 -10.33 -7.33
C GLU A 227 11.78 -11.74 -6.89
N LEU A 228 10.83 -11.82 -5.96
CA LEU A 228 10.43 -13.03 -5.28
C LEU A 228 9.03 -13.44 -5.74
N GLU A 229 8.86 -14.69 -6.07
CA GLU A 229 7.56 -15.32 -6.31
C GLU A 229 7.41 -16.52 -5.40
N GLN A 230 6.18 -16.78 -5.01
CA GLN A 230 5.82 -17.99 -4.29
C GLN A 230 5.99 -19.19 -5.22
N SER A 231 6.69 -20.24 -4.77
CA SER A 231 6.88 -21.44 -5.58
C SER A 231 5.87 -22.54 -5.25
N ASP A 232 6.03 -23.15 -4.11
CA ASP A 232 5.20 -24.23 -3.59
C ASP A 232 5.04 -24.10 -2.07
N ALA A 233 4.59 -25.15 -1.40
CA ALA A 233 4.39 -25.12 0.06
C ALA A 233 5.71 -24.98 0.87
N ASN A 234 6.88 -25.03 0.22
CA ASN A 234 8.17 -25.01 0.93
C ASN A 234 8.90 -23.67 0.84
N GLY A 235 8.45 -22.73 -0.01
CA GLY A 235 9.16 -21.48 -0.02
C GLY A 235 9.02 -20.57 -1.25
N TRP A 236 10.03 -19.77 -1.44
CA TRP A 236 10.11 -18.68 -2.38
C TRP A 236 11.16 -18.90 -3.44
N VAL A 237 10.89 -18.46 -4.67
CA VAL A 237 11.85 -18.47 -5.78
C VAL A 237 12.20 -17.04 -6.16
N VAL A 238 13.50 -16.79 -6.30
CA VAL A 238 14.01 -15.55 -6.89
C VAL A 238 13.95 -15.68 -8.41
N THR A 239 13.01 -15.01 -9.03
CA THR A 239 12.80 -15.03 -10.49
C THR A 239 13.71 -14.05 -11.21
N ARG A 240 14.10 -12.97 -10.56
CA ARG A 240 15.05 -11.98 -11.07
C ARG A 240 15.89 -11.41 -9.95
N LYS A 241 17.17 -11.10 -10.25
CA LYS A 241 18.03 -10.39 -9.32
C LYS A 241 19.00 -9.46 -10.05
N ARG A 242 19.42 -8.43 -9.33
CA ARG A 242 20.54 -7.56 -9.68
C ARG A 242 21.41 -7.36 -8.44
N GLY A 243 22.71 -7.36 -8.63
CA GLY A 243 23.69 -7.22 -7.55
C GLY A 243 24.11 -8.55 -6.95
N THR A 244 24.91 -8.48 -5.88
CA THR A 244 25.43 -9.64 -5.19
C THR A 244 24.54 -10.01 -4.02
N TRP A 245 23.93 -11.16 -4.12
CA TRP A 245 23.08 -11.76 -3.09
C TRP A 245 23.63 -13.13 -2.75
N ALA A 246 23.70 -13.46 -1.49
CA ALA A 246 24.19 -14.72 -1.01
C ALA A 246 23.33 -15.22 0.16
N ARG A 247 23.25 -16.54 0.32
CA ARG A 247 22.65 -17.12 1.50
C ARG A 247 23.52 -16.85 2.71
N GLU A 248 22.91 -16.62 3.87
CA GLU A 248 23.66 -16.59 5.13
C GLU A 248 24.38 -17.91 5.41
N ALA A 249 25.45 -17.87 6.18
CA ALA A 249 26.27 -19.02 6.52
C ALA A 249 25.55 -20.06 7.40
#